data_2513d5b64569a3b1484c99a16ece8446
#
_entry.id   2513d5b64569a3b1484c99a16ece8446
#
_cell.length_a   1.000
_cell.length_b   1.000
_cell.length_c   1.000
_cell.angle_alpha   90.00
_cell.angle_beta   90.00
_cell.angle_gamma   90.00
#
_symmetry.space_group_name_H-M   'P 1'
#
loop_
_entity.id
_entity.type
_entity.pdbx_description
1 polymer ?
#
loop_
_entity_poly.entity_id
_entity_poly.type
_entity_poly.pdbx_seq_one_letter_code
_entity_poly.pdbx_strand_id
1 'polypeptide(L)'
;MRAFFMVRMEENAGMQLNYIANTSTPGSSGRTIPVIDPSDGQPFDEIQRSNAADLDSAVQAARQCLDTVWSKVNAAERGRLLMRLSASITAHADELAALEQRDCGKPTRQARADATALARYFEFYAGACDKLHGETIPFLDGYSVLTWREPHGVTGHIIPWNYPMQIFGRSVGGALAAGNVCVVKPAEDACLSLIRVAQLAAEVGFPAGALNIVTGYGHEVGDALARHPGIDHISFTGSPRVGTLIQQAAAERHCPVTLELGGKSPQIVFADADLDAAIPAILNAIVQNAGQTCSAGSRLLVEQAIYEPLLQRLGEAFSKLRVGPAAMDLDLGPLIRQSQQQRVWDFLSDAQVAGIPMVAQGQIVDEAPDTGFYQAPTLLRDVPVDHRLAREEVFGPVLAAMAFRDEAHAIELANATPFGLVAGVWTRDGGRQFRMARGIRSGQVFIDNYGAAGGVELPFGGFKSSGHGREKGFEALYGFTALKTVAIRHG
;
A
#
# COMPACT_ATOMS: atom_id res chain seq x y z
N MET A 1 -16.56 -28.82 6.74
CA MET A 1 -16.44 -27.36 6.76
C MET A 1 -15.90 -26.75 5.45
N ARG A 2 -14.86 -27.32 4.79
CA ARG A 2 -14.37 -26.82 3.48
C ARG A 2 -15.40 -26.84 2.33
N ALA A 3 -16.24 -27.88 2.24
CA ALA A 3 -17.27 -28.00 1.20
C ALA A 3 -18.44 -27.01 1.37
N PHE A 4 -18.76 -26.59 2.59
CA PHE A 4 -19.84 -25.63 2.87
C PHE A 4 -19.46 -24.18 2.51
N PHE A 5 -18.18 -23.84 2.53
CA PHE A 5 -17.68 -22.52 2.14
C PHE A 5 -17.62 -22.35 0.62
N MET A 6 -17.21 -23.40 -0.14
CA MET A 6 -17.22 -23.37 -1.60
C MET A 6 -18.64 -23.24 -2.18
N VAL A 7 -19.63 -23.91 -1.61
CA VAL A 7 -21.04 -23.85 -2.06
C VAL A 7 -21.64 -22.44 -1.87
N ARG A 8 -21.23 -21.67 -0.85
CA ARG A 8 -21.73 -20.29 -0.66
C ARG A 8 -21.08 -19.25 -1.60
N MET A 9 -19.90 -19.53 -2.15
CA MET A 9 -19.25 -18.66 -3.15
C MET A 9 -19.82 -18.83 -4.55
N GLU A 10 -20.38 -20.02 -4.88
CA GLU A 10 -21.06 -20.26 -6.16
C GLU A 10 -22.47 -19.66 -6.22
N GLU A 11 -23.13 -19.41 -5.08
CA GLU A 11 -24.47 -18.83 -5.02
C GLU A 11 -24.52 -17.29 -5.13
N ASN A 12 -23.39 -16.57 -5.07
CA ASN A 12 -23.30 -15.11 -5.18
C ASN A 12 -22.45 -14.64 -6.38
N ALA A 13 -22.52 -15.29 -7.52
CA ALA A 13 -22.06 -14.75 -8.78
C ALA A 13 -23.01 -13.63 -9.24
N GLY A 14 -23.02 -12.51 -8.49
CA GLY A 14 -23.87 -11.36 -8.73
C GLY A 14 -23.00 -10.09 -8.64
N MET A 15 -23.17 -9.21 -9.62
CA MET A 15 -22.51 -7.91 -9.72
C MET A 15 -22.36 -7.18 -8.39
N GLN A 16 -21.13 -6.81 -8.04
CA GLN A 16 -20.83 -6.05 -6.83
C GLN A 16 -21.23 -4.59 -7.01
N LEU A 17 -22.00 -4.08 -6.06
CA LEU A 17 -22.51 -2.72 -6.08
C LEU A 17 -21.57 -1.76 -5.30
N ASN A 18 -21.71 -0.46 -5.55
CA ASN A 18 -21.16 0.55 -4.63
C ASN A 18 -21.73 0.34 -3.23
N TYR A 19 -21.01 0.76 -2.21
CA TYR A 19 -21.50 0.73 -0.84
C TYR A 19 -21.55 2.15 -0.29
N ILE A 20 -22.74 2.75 -0.29
CA ILE A 20 -22.96 4.16 0.06
C ILE A 20 -23.99 4.23 1.18
N ALA A 21 -23.71 5.00 2.24
CA ALA A 21 -24.60 5.15 3.38
C ALA A 21 -25.10 3.82 3.97
N ASN A 22 -24.17 2.86 4.14
CA ASN A 22 -24.45 1.50 4.63
C ASN A 22 -25.42 0.69 3.76
N THR A 23 -25.53 1.02 2.47
CA THR A 23 -26.44 0.36 1.54
C THR A 23 -25.71 0.01 0.24
N SER A 24 -25.92 -1.22 -0.24
CA SER A 24 -25.49 -1.62 -1.59
C SER A 24 -26.28 -0.81 -2.62
N THR A 25 -25.59 0.03 -3.39
CA THR A 25 -26.19 1.03 -4.27
C THR A 25 -25.74 0.78 -5.71
N PRO A 26 -26.67 0.55 -6.66
CA PRO A 26 -26.29 0.41 -8.06
C PRO A 26 -25.72 1.71 -8.62
N GLY A 27 -24.76 1.59 -9.55
CA GLY A 27 -24.25 2.73 -10.30
C GLY A 27 -25.27 3.29 -11.29
N SER A 28 -25.34 4.59 -11.40
CA SER A 28 -26.31 5.29 -12.26
C SER A 28 -26.13 5.03 -13.75
N SER A 29 -24.93 4.60 -14.17
CA SER A 29 -24.61 4.32 -15.58
C SER A 29 -25.17 2.99 -16.10
N GLY A 30 -25.53 2.05 -15.22
CA GLY A 30 -25.90 0.69 -15.57
C GLY A 30 -24.76 -0.14 -16.23
N ARG A 31 -23.53 0.40 -16.27
CA ARG A 31 -22.35 -0.27 -16.85
C ARG A 31 -21.55 -1.00 -15.77
N THR A 32 -20.85 -2.05 -16.18
CA THR A 32 -20.00 -2.88 -15.31
C THR A 32 -18.56 -2.93 -15.77
N ILE A 33 -17.70 -3.43 -14.91
CA ILE A 33 -16.29 -3.76 -15.16
C ILE A 33 -16.10 -5.20 -14.70
N PRO A 34 -15.59 -6.12 -15.55
CA PRO A 34 -15.25 -7.46 -15.11
C PRO A 34 -14.08 -7.46 -14.13
N VAL A 35 -14.18 -8.26 -13.08
CA VAL A 35 -13.06 -8.59 -12.19
C VAL A 35 -12.41 -9.86 -12.69
N ILE A 36 -11.12 -9.79 -12.98
CA ILE A 36 -10.36 -10.89 -13.60
C ILE A 36 -9.57 -11.63 -12.52
N ASP A 37 -9.63 -12.96 -12.53
CA ASP A 37 -8.72 -13.79 -11.74
C ASP A 37 -7.34 -13.82 -12.43
N PRO A 38 -6.28 -13.29 -11.82
CA PRO A 38 -4.95 -13.28 -12.43
C PRO A 38 -4.35 -14.68 -12.66
N SER A 39 -4.86 -15.69 -11.95
CA SER A 39 -4.35 -17.06 -12.04
C SER A 39 -4.75 -17.76 -13.37
N ASP A 40 -5.83 -17.36 -13.99
CA ASP A 40 -6.29 -17.95 -15.25
C ASP A 40 -6.69 -16.92 -16.33
N GLY A 41 -6.66 -15.61 -15.97
CA GLY A 41 -7.02 -14.52 -16.87
C GLY A 41 -8.51 -14.44 -17.20
N GLN A 42 -9.38 -15.16 -16.45
CA GLN A 42 -10.82 -15.20 -16.73
C GLN A 42 -11.61 -14.27 -15.80
N PRO A 43 -12.70 -13.67 -16.30
CA PRO A 43 -13.61 -12.91 -15.43
C PRO A 43 -14.34 -13.87 -14.50
N PHE A 44 -14.47 -13.49 -13.22
CA PHE A 44 -15.15 -14.29 -12.21
C PHE A 44 -16.21 -13.52 -11.42
N ASP A 45 -16.20 -12.19 -11.53
CA ASP A 45 -17.18 -11.28 -10.91
C ASP A 45 -17.28 -10.00 -11.76
N GLU A 46 -18.20 -9.11 -11.40
CA GLU A 46 -18.37 -7.79 -12.01
C GLU A 46 -18.59 -6.73 -10.93
N ILE A 47 -18.08 -5.52 -11.17
CA ILE A 47 -18.29 -4.35 -10.33
C ILE A 47 -18.98 -3.24 -11.11
N GLN A 48 -19.56 -2.26 -10.40
CA GLN A 48 -20.14 -1.09 -11.05
C GLN A 48 -19.06 -0.23 -11.71
N ARG A 49 -19.30 0.22 -12.94
CA ARG A 49 -18.58 1.32 -13.57
C ARG A 49 -19.28 2.61 -13.24
N SER A 50 -19.00 3.13 -12.05
CA SER A 50 -19.58 4.39 -11.56
C SER A 50 -19.05 5.62 -12.29
N ASN A 51 -19.73 6.71 -12.13
CA ASN A 51 -19.40 8.00 -12.72
C ASN A 51 -19.36 9.13 -11.65
N ALA A 52 -19.21 10.38 -12.07
CA ALA A 52 -19.13 11.52 -11.18
C ALA A 52 -20.42 11.73 -10.34
N ALA A 53 -21.60 11.37 -10.84
CA ALA A 53 -22.85 11.49 -10.09
C ALA A 53 -22.96 10.47 -8.95
N ASP A 54 -22.46 9.25 -9.17
CA ASP A 54 -22.38 8.22 -8.12
C ASP A 54 -21.42 8.65 -7.01
N LEU A 55 -20.27 9.24 -7.39
CA LEU A 55 -19.31 9.80 -6.46
C LEU A 55 -19.91 10.97 -5.67
N ASP A 56 -20.60 11.91 -6.33
CA ASP A 56 -21.26 13.03 -5.66
C ASP A 56 -22.26 12.54 -4.61
N SER A 57 -23.03 11.50 -4.91
CA SER A 57 -23.93 10.85 -3.95
C SER A 57 -23.21 10.32 -2.72
N ALA A 58 -22.04 9.71 -2.90
CA ALA A 58 -21.22 9.23 -1.78
C ALA A 58 -20.64 10.38 -0.95
N VAL A 59 -20.17 11.45 -1.59
CA VAL A 59 -19.67 12.65 -0.90
C VAL A 59 -20.78 13.37 -0.13
N GLN A 60 -21.97 13.47 -0.69
CA GLN A 60 -23.14 14.05 0.01
C GLN A 60 -23.52 13.20 1.22
N ALA A 61 -23.56 11.87 1.10
CA ALA A 61 -23.83 10.96 2.22
C ALA A 61 -22.78 11.11 3.33
N ALA A 62 -21.48 11.20 2.94
CA ALA A 62 -20.39 11.44 3.88
C ALA A 62 -20.55 12.79 4.60
N ARG A 63 -20.82 13.88 3.87
CA ARG A 63 -21.01 15.21 4.44
C ARG A 63 -22.21 15.24 5.41
N GLN A 64 -23.32 14.66 5.02
CA GLN A 64 -24.50 14.55 5.88
C GLN A 64 -24.18 13.77 7.17
N CYS A 65 -23.48 12.64 7.07
CA CYS A 65 -23.06 11.87 8.24
C CYS A 65 -22.16 12.69 9.16
N LEU A 66 -21.17 13.40 8.61
CA LEU A 66 -20.27 14.26 9.37
C LEU A 66 -21.05 15.32 10.16
N ASP A 67 -21.91 16.06 9.49
CA ASP A 67 -22.61 17.22 10.06
C ASP A 67 -23.68 16.82 11.10
N THR A 68 -24.28 15.66 10.97
CA THR A 68 -25.42 15.26 11.80
C THR A 68 -25.09 14.23 12.89
N VAL A 69 -24.21 13.28 12.63
CA VAL A 69 -23.94 12.13 13.51
C VAL A 69 -22.49 12.06 13.92
N TRP A 70 -21.56 11.96 12.94
CA TRP A 70 -20.15 11.62 13.20
C TRP A 70 -19.42 12.68 14.03
N SER A 71 -19.70 13.96 13.82
CA SER A 71 -19.15 15.07 14.62
C SER A 71 -19.53 15.01 16.11
N LYS A 72 -20.57 14.25 16.48
CA LYS A 72 -21.01 14.05 17.85
C LYS A 72 -20.45 12.78 18.49
N VAL A 73 -19.83 11.90 17.70
CA VAL A 73 -19.16 10.69 18.19
C VAL A 73 -17.82 11.11 18.79
N ASN A 74 -17.69 11.02 20.10
CA ASN A 74 -16.44 11.39 20.77
C ASN A 74 -15.31 10.41 20.49
N ALA A 75 -14.08 10.78 20.82
CA ALA A 75 -12.88 9.99 20.49
C ALA A 75 -12.93 8.57 21.09
N ALA A 76 -13.41 8.41 22.32
CA ALA A 76 -13.52 7.10 22.95
C ALA A 76 -14.55 6.19 22.26
N GLU A 77 -15.65 6.77 21.77
CA GLU A 77 -16.67 6.03 21.01
C GLU A 77 -16.15 5.63 19.63
N ARG A 78 -15.43 6.52 18.92
CA ARG A 78 -14.72 6.17 17.68
C ARG A 78 -13.75 5.01 17.90
N GLY A 79 -12.97 5.05 18.99
CA GLY A 79 -12.08 3.96 19.36
C GLY A 79 -12.80 2.63 19.56
N ARG A 80 -13.97 2.63 20.23
CA ARG A 80 -14.79 1.41 20.40
C ARG A 80 -15.34 0.89 19.08
N LEU A 81 -15.74 1.77 18.14
CA LEU A 81 -16.20 1.37 16.80
C LEU A 81 -15.05 0.70 16.02
N LEU A 82 -13.88 1.31 15.98
CA LEU A 82 -12.70 0.76 15.32
C LEU A 82 -12.26 -0.57 15.92
N MET A 83 -12.32 -0.72 17.25
CA MET A 83 -12.00 -1.98 17.93
C MET A 83 -12.99 -3.09 17.56
N ARG A 84 -14.30 -2.79 17.49
CA ARG A 84 -15.30 -3.78 17.03
C ARG A 84 -15.07 -4.17 15.57
N LEU A 85 -14.68 -3.20 14.70
CA LEU A 85 -14.35 -3.49 13.32
C LEU A 85 -13.10 -4.38 13.23
N SER A 86 -12.06 -4.12 14.01
CA SER A 86 -10.88 -4.99 14.10
C SER A 86 -11.23 -6.42 14.48
N ALA A 87 -12.08 -6.59 15.50
CA ALA A 87 -12.55 -7.91 15.93
C ALA A 87 -13.38 -8.60 14.83
N SER A 88 -14.25 -7.86 14.13
CA SER A 88 -15.04 -8.39 13.02
C SER A 88 -14.16 -8.82 11.85
N ILE A 89 -13.14 -8.01 11.46
CA ILE A 89 -12.17 -8.35 10.42
C ILE A 89 -11.42 -9.63 10.80
N THR A 90 -10.99 -9.76 12.06
CA THR A 90 -10.32 -10.97 12.55
C THR A 90 -11.22 -12.20 12.43
N ALA A 91 -12.50 -12.08 12.75
CA ALA A 91 -13.47 -13.17 12.62
C ALA A 91 -13.74 -13.58 11.16
N HIS A 92 -13.58 -12.65 10.21
CA HIS A 92 -13.79 -12.86 8.77
C HIS A 92 -12.47 -12.92 7.97
N ALA A 93 -11.33 -13.15 8.65
CA ALA A 93 -10.03 -13.09 7.99
C ALA A 93 -9.87 -14.08 6.84
N ASP A 94 -10.45 -15.28 6.94
CA ASP A 94 -10.40 -16.30 5.87
C ASP A 94 -11.28 -15.90 4.68
N GLU A 95 -12.46 -15.30 4.92
CA GLU A 95 -13.32 -14.74 3.87
C GLU A 95 -12.62 -13.62 3.11
N LEU A 96 -12.06 -12.64 3.83
CA LEU A 96 -11.35 -11.51 3.24
C LEU A 96 -10.09 -11.94 2.49
N ALA A 97 -9.35 -12.91 3.03
CA ALA A 97 -8.19 -13.49 2.36
C ALA A 97 -8.56 -14.21 1.06
N ALA A 98 -9.67 -14.93 1.03
CA ALA A 98 -10.15 -15.61 -0.18
C ALA A 98 -10.54 -14.62 -1.29
N LEU A 99 -11.14 -13.48 -0.94
CA LEU A 99 -11.46 -12.40 -1.88
C LEU A 99 -10.17 -11.79 -2.45
N GLU A 100 -9.20 -11.39 -1.59
CA GLU A 100 -7.94 -10.77 -2.03
C GLU A 100 -7.02 -11.76 -2.76
N GLN A 101 -7.05 -13.04 -2.40
CA GLN A 101 -6.36 -14.09 -3.15
C GLN A 101 -6.85 -14.13 -4.59
N ARG A 102 -8.14 -14.02 -4.81
CA ARG A 102 -8.76 -14.21 -6.12
C ARG A 102 -8.66 -12.96 -6.99
N ASP A 103 -8.89 -11.76 -6.44
CA ASP A 103 -8.84 -10.52 -7.24
C ASP A 103 -7.41 -9.96 -7.39
N CYS A 104 -6.49 -10.24 -6.45
CA CYS A 104 -5.08 -9.81 -6.53
C CYS A 104 -4.12 -10.88 -7.06
N GLY A 105 -4.51 -12.16 -7.05
CA GLY A 105 -3.60 -13.26 -7.40
C GLY A 105 -2.56 -13.60 -6.33
N LYS A 106 -2.73 -13.16 -5.08
CA LYS A 106 -1.78 -13.43 -4.00
C LYS A 106 -1.86 -14.87 -3.51
N PRO A 107 -0.72 -15.52 -3.16
CA PRO A 107 -0.74 -16.75 -2.40
C PRO A 107 -1.59 -16.63 -1.13
N THR A 108 -2.31 -17.70 -0.76
CA THR A 108 -3.29 -17.71 0.35
C THR A 108 -2.70 -17.19 1.67
N ARG A 109 -1.46 -17.61 1.99
CA ARG A 109 -0.78 -17.16 3.22
C ARG A 109 -0.51 -15.65 3.24
N GLN A 110 -0.21 -15.05 2.07
CA GLN A 110 0.01 -13.60 1.97
C GLN A 110 -1.32 -12.82 2.10
N ALA A 111 -2.37 -13.25 1.39
CA ALA A 111 -3.69 -12.65 1.52
C ALA A 111 -4.23 -12.72 2.95
N ARG A 112 -4.00 -13.85 3.66
CA ARG A 112 -4.36 -14.00 5.06
C ARG A 112 -3.55 -13.08 5.99
N ALA A 113 -2.26 -12.90 5.71
CA ALA A 113 -1.42 -11.96 6.45
C ALA A 113 -1.91 -10.51 6.25
N ASP A 114 -2.41 -10.16 5.06
CA ASP A 114 -2.97 -8.85 4.77
C ASP A 114 -4.28 -8.61 5.55
N ALA A 115 -5.16 -9.59 5.66
CA ALA A 115 -6.37 -9.50 6.49
C ALA A 115 -6.02 -9.33 7.99
N THR A 116 -4.99 -10.06 8.46
CA THR A 116 -4.49 -9.91 9.83
C THR A 116 -3.91 -8.51 10.07
N ALA A 117 -3.13 -8.00 9.12
CA ALA A 117 -2.59 -6.64 9.19
C ALA A 117 -3.69 -5.58 9.17
N LEU A 118 -4.74 -5.77 8.37
CA LEU A 118 -5.91 -4.88 8.35
C LEU A 118 -6.56 -4.78 9.73
N ALA A 119 -6.82 -5.93 10.39
CA ALA A 119 -7.37 -5.96 11.74
C ALA A 119 -6.46 -5.20 12.72
N ARG A 120 -5.14 -5.41 12.63
CA ARG A 120 -4.15 -4.74 13.48
C ARG A 120 -4.10 -3.23 13.27
N TYR A 121 -4.29 -2.72 12.04
CA TYR A 121 -4.40 -1.28 11.79
C TYR A 121 -5.59 -0.68 12.53
N PHE A 122 -6.77 -1.28 12.44
CA PHE A 122 -7.95 -0.79 13.14
C PHE A 122 -7.80 -0.88 14.67
N GLU A 123 -7.18 -1.94 15.19
CA GLU A 123 -6.84 -2.07 16.62
C GLU A 123 -5.91 -0.94 17.10
N PHE A 124 -4.82 -0.69 16.35
CA PHE A 124 -3.86 0.38 16.66
C PHE A 124 -4.54 1.75 16.69
N TYR A 125 -5.29 2.08 15.64
CA TYR A 125 -5.97 3.35 15.55
C TYR A 125 -7.13 3.48 16.54
N ALA A 126 -7.79 2.39 16.93
CA ALA A 126 -8.76 2.39 18.02
C ALA A 126 -8.14 2.87 19.33
N GLY A 127 -6.92 2.41 19.64
CA GLY A 127 -6.18 2.85 20.82
C GLY A 127 -5.60 4.27 20.71
N ALA A 128 -5.55 4.85 19.52
CA ALA A 128 -4.96 6.16 19.26
C ALA A 128 -5.99 7.32 19.24
N CYS A 129 -7.29 7.03 19.08
CA CYS A 129 -8.32 8.05 18.89
C CYS A 129 -8.31 9.15 19.95
N ASP A 130 -8.17 8.80 21.21
CA ASP A 130 -8.22 9.72 22.37
C ASP A 130 -6.83 10.18 22.85
N LYS A 131 -5.79 9.92 22.04
CA LYS A 131 -4.42 10.35 22.31
C LYS A 131 -3.96 11.51 21.42
N LEU A 132 -4.78 11.91 20.45
CA LEU A 132 -4.51 13.04 19.56
C LEU A 132 -4.94 14.33 20.28
N HIS A 133 -3.96 15.05 20.85
CA HIS A 133 -4.17 16.28 21.61
C HIS A 133 -3.39 17.45 21.02
N GLY A 134 -3.75 18.67 21.44
CA GLY A 134 -3.01 19.89 21.14
C GLY A 134 -2.06 20.28 22.28
N GLU A 135 -1.58 21.51 22.22
CA GLU A 135 -0.58 22.05 23.13
C GLU A 135 -1.07 23.35 23.79
N THR A 136 -0.49 23.69 24.94
CA THR A 136 -0.56 25.01 25.54
C THR A 136 0.76 25.72 25.26
N ILE A 137 0.71 26.86 24.57
CA ILE A 137 1.89 27.59 24.14
C ILE A 137 2.15 28.74 25.11
N PRO A 138 3.38 28.84 25.75
CA PRO A 138 3.76 30.01 26.51
C PRO A 138 3.75 31.28 25.65
N PHE A 139 3.10 32.35 26.15
CA PHE A 139 2.95 33.60 25.41
C PHE A 139 3.01 34.79 26.39
N LEU A 140 2.40 35.90 26.08
CA LEU A 140 2.40 37.10 26.92
C LEU A 140 1.45 36.94 28.13
N ASP A 141 1.76 37.69 29.20
CA ASP A 141 0.86 37.82 30.34
C ASP A 141 -0.52 38.34 29.88
N GLY A 142 -1.59 37.81 30.48
CA GLY A 142 -2.95 38.15 30.10
C GLY A 142 -3.49 37.36 28.88
N TYR A 143 -2.72 36.38 28.39
CA TYR A 143 -3.16 35.50 27.30
C TYR A 143 -3.01 34.02 27.68
N SER A 144 -3.98 33.21 27.24
CA SER A 144 -3.85 31.76 27.14
C SER A 144 -3.87 31.35 25.67
N VAL A 145 -2.84 30.65 25.22
CA VAL A 145 -2.74 30.19 23.81
C VAL A 145 -2.72 28.68 23.76
N LEU A 146 -3.64 28.14 22.98
CA LEU A 146 -3.86 26.72 22.79
C LEU A 146 -3.75 26.36 21.32
N THR A 147 -3.34 25.12 21.02
CA THR A 147 -3.53 24.53 19.70
C THR A 147 -4.55 23.39 19.79
N TRP A 148 -5.39 23.29 18.76
CA TRP A 148 -6.35 22.19 18.60
C TRP A 148 -6.06 21.45 17.32
N ARG A 149 -6.28 20.11 17.34
CA ARG A 149 -6.26 19.25 16.16
C ARG A 149 -7.69 18.95 15.75
N GLU A 150 -8.09 19.45 14.58
CA GLU A 150 -9.43 19.24 14.04
C GLU A 150 -9.37 18.33 12.82
N PRO A 151 -10.31 17.37 12.62
CA PRO A 151 -10.39 16.58 11.40
C PRO A 151 -10.56 17.49 10.18
N HIS A 152 -10.02 17.11 9.03
CA HIS A 152 -10.24 17.84 7.79
C HIS A 152 -11.72 17.84 7.38
N GLY A 153 -12.43 16.72 7.58
CA GLY A 153 -13.84 16.57 7.23
C GLY A 153 -14.13 15.32 6.42
N VAL A 154 -14.52 15.48 5.15
CA VAL A 154 -14.69 14.36 4.21
C VAL A 154 -13.36 14.07 3.52
N THR A 155 -12.80 12.89 3.73
CA THR A 155 -11.54 12.47 3.12
C THR A 155 -11.78 11.52 1.96
N GLY A 156 -11.11 11.79 0.84
CA GLY A 156 -11.09 10.93 -0.33
C GLY A 156 -9.89 9.99 -0.32
N HIS A 157 -10.10 8.70 -0.54
CA HIS A 157 -9.05 7.68 -0.52
C HIS A 157 -9.02 6.92 -1.84
N ILE A 158 -7.89 6.94 -2.55
CA ILE A 158 -7.70 6.19 -3.79
C ILE A 158 -6.72 5.06 -3.49
N ILE A 159 -7.23 3.83 -3.44
CA ILE A 159 -6.53 2.64 -2.99
C ILE A 159 -6.09 1.80 -4.19
N PRO A 160 -4.81 1.43 -4.32
CA PRO A 160 -4.31 0.60 -5.41
C PRO A 160 -4.64 -0.89 -5.22
N TRP A 161 -4.36 -1.68 -6.26
CA TRP A 161 -4.66 -3.09 -6.34
C TRP A 161 -3.66 -4.03 -5.65
N ASN A 162 -2.45 -3.56 -5.34
CA ASN A 162 -1.38 -4.47 -4.89
C ASN A 162 -1.48 -4.88 -3.41
N TYR A 163 -1.96 -4.01 -2.53
CA TYR A 163 -2.21 -4.29 -1.10
C TYR A 163 -3.51 -3.60 -0.65
N PRO A 164 -4.67 -3.93 -1.22
CA PRO A 164 -5.91 -3.19 -0.96
C PRO A 164 -6.23 -3.15 0.54
N MET A 165 -6.26 -4.29 1.25
CA MET A 165 -6.58 -4.34 2.67
C MET A 165 -5.58 -3.56 3.53
N GLN A 166 -4.26 -3.71 3.31
CA GLN A 166 -3.27 -3.01 4.13
C GLN A 166 -3.31 -1.50 3.92
N ILE A 167 -3.42 -1.05 2.65
CA ILE A 167 -3.45 0.37 2.32
C ILE A 167 -4.75 1.01 2.80
N PHE A 168 -5.86 0.30 2.71
CA PHE A 168 -7.13 0.72 3.31
C PHE A 168 -6.97 0.89 4.83
N GLY A 169 -6.43 -0.09 5.53
CA GLY A 169 -6.25 -0.04 6.98
C GLY A 169 -5.42 1.15 7.45
N ARG A 170 -4.29 1.43 6.77
CA ARG A 170 -3.39 2.52 7.16
C ARG A 170 -3.96 3.91 6.84
N SER A 171 -4.70 4.05 5.74
CA SER A 171 -5.26 5.31 5.27
C SER A 171 -6.62 5.60 5.91
N VAL A 172 -7.62 4.72 5.72
CA VAL A 172 -8.99 4.89 6.23
C VAL A 172 -9.04 4.77 7.75
N GLY A 173 -8.27 3.84 8.33
CA GLY A 173 -8.22 3.67 9.79
C GLY A 173 -7.73 4.93 10.50
N GLY A 174 -6.65 5.56 9.99
CA GLY A 174 -6.12 6.83 10.51
C GLY A 174 -7.12 7.98 10.36
N ALA A 175 -7.77 8.09 9.19
CA ALA A 175 -8.76 9.13 8.92
C ALA A 175 -9.98 9.04 9.85
N LEU A 176 -10.56 7.86 10.01
CA LEU A 176 -11.70 7.62 10.91
C LEU A 176 -11.32 7.88 12.38
N ALA A 177 -10.14 7.45 12.81
CA ALA A 177 -9.64 7.69 14.15
C ALA A 177 -9.49 9.18 14.47
N ALA A 178 -8.97 9.95 13.51
CA ALA A 178 -8.84 11.40 13.63
C ALA A 178 -10.19 12.15 13.62
N GLY A 179 -11.29 11.47 13.25
CA GLY A 179 -12.65 12.04 13.25
C GLY A 179 -13.18 12.44 11.87
N ASN A 180 -12.49 12.07 10.79
CA ASN A 180 -12.96 12.26 9.43
C ASN A 180 -14.00 11.18 9.05
N VAL A 181 -14.73 11.43 7.97
CA VAL A 181 -15.53 10.44 7.24
C VAL A 181 -14.87 10.18 5.89
N CYS A 182 -15.08 8.97 5.32
CA CYS A 182 -14.29 8.49 4.20
C CYS A 182 -15.14 8.16 2.97
N VAL A 183 -14.66 8.61 1.81
CA VAL A 183 -15.10 8.17 0.48
C VAL A 183 -13.94 7.48 -0.20
N VAL A 184 -14.08 6.19 -0.49
CA VAL A 184 -12.99 5.33 -0.98
C VAL A 184 -13.27 4.92 -2.42
N LYS A 185 -12.28 5.11 -3.28
CA LYS A 185 -12.22 4.54 -4.62
C LYS A 185 -11.14 3.44 -4.64
N PRO A 186 -11.51 2.15 -4.51
CA PRO A 186 -10.55 1.06 -4.71
C PRO A 186 -10.16 0.91 -6.18
N ALA A 187 -9.02 0.26 -6.45
CA ALA A 187 -8.68 -0.13 -7.80
C ALA A 187 -9.73 -1.09 -8.37
N GLU A 188 -10.02 -0.93 -9.65
CA GLU A 188 -10.98 -1.78 -10.35
C GLU A 188 -10.56 -3.26 -10.45
N ASP A 189 -9.24 -3.51 -10.41
CA ASP A 189 -8.70 -4.86 -10.46
C ASP A 189 -8.88 -5.62 -9.12
N ALA A 190 -8.93 -4.89 -7.97
CA ALA A 190 -8.89 -5.52 -6.63
C ALA A 190 -9.67 -4.68 -5.60
N CYS A 191 -10.96 -4.92 -5.49
CA CYS A 191 -11.86 -4.13 -4.66
C CYS A 191 -12.81 -4.96 -3.79
N LEU A 192 -12.91 -6.26 -4.00
CA LEU A 192 -13.93 -7.09 -3.37
C LEU A 192 -13.79 -7.13 -1.85
N SER A 193 -12.57 -7.29 -1.36
CA SER A 193 -12.28 -7.28 0.07
C SER A 193 -12.68 -5.96 0.74
N LEU A 194 -12.51 -4.81 0.06
CA LEU A 194 -12.83 -3.48 0.61
C LEU A 194 -14.34 -3.21 0.68
N ILE A 195 -15.10 -3.69 -0.30
CA ILE A 195 -16.57 -3.65 -0.27
C ILE A 195 -17.05 -4.45 0.95
N ARG A 196 -16.50 -5.67 1.16
CA ARG A 196 -16.85 -6.51 2.32
C ARG A 196 -16.50 -5.86 3.66
N VAL A 197 -15.33 -5.22 3.75
CA VAL A 197 -14.93 -4.48 4.97
C VAL A 197 -15.89 -3.33 5.29
N ALA A 198 -16.40 -2.61 4.28
CA ALA A 198 -17.38 -1.56 4.49
C ALA A 198 -18.73 -2.12 5.01
N GLN A 199 -19.14 -3.31 4.53
CA GLN A 199 -20.30 -4.01 5.07
C GLN A 199 -20.08 -4.42 6.54
N LEU A 200 -18.91 -4.99 6.87
CA LEU A 200 -18.54 -5.32 8.25
C LEU A 200 -18.54 -4.09 9.17
N ALA A 201 -18.10 -2.93 8.65
CA ALA A 201 -18.16 -1.68 9.40
C ALA A 201 -19.61 -1.28 9.75
N ALA A 202 -20.54 -1.42 8.80
CA ALA A 202 -21.96 -1.18 9.07
C ALA A 202 -22.55 -2.18 10.08
N GLU A 203 -22.21 -3.47 9.96
CA GLU A 203 -22.64 -4.54 10.86
C GLU A 203 -22.21 -4.29 12.33
N VAL A 204 -21.03 -3.68 12.55
CA VAL A 204 -20.55 -3.33 13.89
C VAL A 204 -21.00 -1.95 14.39
N GLY A 205 -21.83 -1.24 13.61
CA GLY A 205 -22.53 -0.03 14.01
C GLY A 205 -21.87 1.29 13.61
N PHE A 206 -21.04 1.32 12.56
CA PHE A 206 -20.63 2.59 11.98
C PHE A 206 -21.84 3.33 11.41
N PRO A 207 -21.97 4.65 11.65
CA PRO A 207 -23.06 5.43 11.09
C PRO A 207 -23.09 5.39 9.56
N ALA A 208 -24.29 5.41 8.98
CA ALA A 208 -24.49 5.49 7.55
C ALA A 208 -23.80 6.75 6.98
N GLY A 209 -22.90 6.55 6.01
CA GLY A 209 -22.10 7.62 5.40
C GLY A 209 -20.72 7.85 6.04
N ALA A 210 -20.39 7.24 7.19
CA ALA A 210 -19.05 7.36 7.78
C ALA A 210 -17.98 6.71 6.89
N LEU A 211 -18.32 5.66 6.16
CA LEU A 211 -17.47 4.94 5.22
C LEU A 211 -18.28 4.60 3.96
N ASN A 212 -17.79 5.03 2.80
CA ASN A 212 -18.43 4.81 1.51
C ASN A 212 -17.43 4.27 0.50
N ILE A 213 -17.84 3.30 -0.32
CA ILE A 213 -17.04 2.69 -1.38
C ILE A 213 -17.70 2.98 -2.72
N VAL A 214 -16.95 3.58 -3.66
CA VAL A 214 -17.39 3.82 -5.04
C VAL A 214 -16.42 3.16 -5.99
N THR A 215 -16.88 2.15 -6.72
CA THR A 215 -16.10 1.39 -7.71
C THR A 215 -16.11 2.10 -9.07
N GLY A 216 -15.12 1.82 -9.91
CA GLY A 216 -15.01 2.42 -11.24
C GLY A 216 -13.57 2.66 -11.65
N TYR A 217 -13.36 3.10 -12.89
CA TYR A 217 -12.02 3.38 -13.41
C TYR A 217 -11.37 4.58 -12.75
N GLY A 218 -10.03 4.50 -12.58
CA GLY A 218 -9.24 5.58 -12.00
C GLY A 218 -9.37 6.91 -12.75
N HIS A 219 -9.42 6.88 -14.08
CA HIS A 219 -9.55 8.07 -14.93
C HIS A 219 -10.98 8.65 -15.00
N GLU A 220 -11.98 7.94 -14.46
CA GLU A 220 -13.36 8.41 -14.34
C GLU A 220 -13.64 8.83 -12.89
N VAL A 221 -13.85 7.89 -11.98
CA VAL A 221 -14.20 8.15 -10.58
C VAL A 221 -13.02 8.71 -9.78
N GLY A 222 -11.80 8.25 -10.06
CA GLY A 222 -10.59 8.75 -9.36
C GLY A 222 -10.28 10.21 -9.67
N ASP A 223 -10.37 10.62 -10.93
CA ASP A 223 -10.22 12.03 -11.33
C ASP A 223 -11.37 12.88 -10.76
N ALA A 224 -12.60 12.39 -10.84
CA ALA A 224 -13.75 13.08 -10.25
C ALA A 224 -13.57 13.27 -8.73
N LEU A 225 -13.08 12.27 -7.99
CA LEU A 225 -12.79 12.37 -6.55
C LEU A 225 -11.73 13.44 -6.27
N ALA A 226 -10.65 13.46 -7.05
CA ALA A 226 -9.57 14.41 -6.86
C ALA A 226 -10.02 15.89 -7.09
N ARG A 227 -10.99 16.09 -7.98
CA ARG A 227 -11.54 17.42 -8.31
C ARG A 227 -12.76 17.80 -7.48
N HIS A 228 -13.34 16.87 -6.72
CA HIS A 228 -14.63 17.09 -6.07
C HIS A 228 -14.55 18.17 -4.97
N PRO A 229 -15.38 19.24 -5.03
CA PRO A 229 -15.29 20.36 -4.08
C PRO A 229 -15.66 19.97 -2.63
N GLY A 230 -16.41 18.90 -2.44
CA GLY A 230 -16.80 18.38 -1.12
C GLY A 230 -15.77 17.45 -0.45
N ILE A 231 -14.61 17.22 -1.06
CA ILE A 231 -13.49 16.45 -0.46
C ILE A 231 -12.50 17.43 0.19
N ASP A 232 -12.23 17.28 1.47
CA ASP A 232 -11.41 18.19 2.26
C ASP A 232 -9.95 17.74 2.39
N HIS A 233 -9.64 16.45 2.12
CA HIS A 233 -8.29 15.88 2.07
C HIS A 233 -8.27 14.66 1.14
N ILE A 234 -7.16 14.44 0.45
CA ILE A 234 -6.98 13.27 -0.42
C ILE A 234 -5.79 12.44 0.07
N SER A 235 -6.02 11.14 0.28
CA SER A 235 -4.95 10.14 0.40
C SER A 235 -4.89 9.32 -0.88
N PHE A 236 -3.73 9.31 -1.53
CA PHE A 236 -3.48 8.58 -2.76
C PHE A 236 -2.26 7.69 -2.62
N THR A 237 -2.43 6.42 -2.95
CA THR A 237 -1.31 5.48 -3.14
C THR A 237 -1.34 4.97 -4.59
N GLY A 238 -0.19 5.05 -5.29
CA GLY A 238 -0.09 4.58 -6.67
C GLY A 238 1.19 5.02 -7.38
N SER A 239 1.14 5.13 -8.72
CA SER A 239 2.31 5.51 -9.51
C SER A 239 2.62 7.02 -9.41
N PRO A 240 3.92 7.43 -9.53
CA PRO A 240 4.29 8.84 -9.53
C PRO A 240 3.55 9.67 -10.58
N ARG A 241 3.35 9.11 -11.78
CA ARG A 241 2.61 9.78 -12.86
C ARG A 241 1.17 10.12 -12.45
N VAL A 242 0.47 9.20 -11.83
CA VAL A 242 -0.91 9.45 -11.36
C VAL A 242 -0.90 10.35 -10.13
N GLY A 243 0.06 10.20 -9.22
CA GLY A 243 0.24 11.10 -8.07
C GLY A 243 0.39 12.56 -8.48
N THR A 244 1.13 12.83 -9.58
CA THR A 244 1.24 14.18 -10.16
C THR A 244 -0.13 14.71 -10.61
N LEU A 245 -0.95 13.90 -11.29
CA LEU A 245 -2.30 14.31 -11.72
C LEU A 245 -3.23 14.60 -10.53
N ILE A 246 -3.19 13.76 -9.49
CA ILE A 246 -3.95 13.98 -8.24
C ILE A 246 -3.52 15.29 -7.57
N GLN A 247 -2.20 15.52 -7.45
CA GLN A 247 -1.68 16.76 -6.85
C GLN A 247 -2.08 18.00 -7.64
N GLN A 248 -2.05 17.93 -8.97
CA GLN A 248 -2.50 19.03 -9.84
C GLN A 248 -3.99 19.31 -9.65
N ALA A 249 -4.85 18.29 -9.66
CA ALA A 249 -6.28 18.43 -9.43
C ALA A 249 -6.60 19.02 -8.04
N ALA A 250 -5.91 18.56 -7.00
CA ALA A 250 -6.07 19.07 -5.65
C ALA A 250 -5.58 20.53 -5.49
N ALA A 251 -4.52 20.92 -6.22
CA ALA A 251 -3.96 22.26 -6.17
C ALA A 251 -4.94 23.33 -6.65
N GLU A 252 -5.85 23.04 -7.59
CA GLU A 252 -6.87 23.97 -8.09
C GLU A 252 -7.78 24.53 -6.98
N ARG A 253 -7.91 23.80 -5.86
CA ARG A 253 -8.75 24.16 -4.71
C ARG A 253 -8.02 24.15 -3.37
N HIS A 254 -6.69 24.08 -3.38
CA HIS A 254 -5.82 24.05 -2.20
C HIS A 254 -6.11 22.89 -1.22
N CYS A 255 -6.61 21.76 -1.75
CA CYS A 255 -6.89 20.57 -0.96
C CYS A 255 -5.58 19.90 -0.52
N PRO A 256 -5.36 19.62 0.77
CA PRO A 256 -4.19 18.89 1.22
C PRO A 256 -4.20 17.45 0.71
N VAL A 257 -3.01 16.93 0.39
CA VAL A 257 -2.82 15.60 -0.19
C VAL A 257 -1.73 14.85 0.55
N THR A 258 -1.97 13.57 0.84
CA THR A 258 -0.95 12.59 1.17
C THR A 258 -0.69 11.72 -0.06
N LEU A 259 0.58 11.65 -0.50
CA LEU A 259 1.00 10.86 -1.65
C LEU A 259 1.96 9.76 -1.22
N GLU A 260 1.57 8.51 -1.44
CA GLU A 260 2.40 7.32 -1.27
C GLU A 260 2.64 6.70 -2.65
N LEU A 261 3.85 6.88 -3.16
CA LEU A 261 4.17 6.57 -4.55
C LEU A 261 5.20 5.44 -4.66
N GLY A 262 5.70 5.22 -5.88
CA GLY A 262 6.63 4.15 -6.18
C GLY A 262 7.97 4.26 -5.47
N GLY A 263 8.74 3.19 -5.55
CA GLY A 263 10.07 3.08 -4.98
C GLY A 263 11.06 2.33 -5.89
N LYS A 264 12.34 2.47 -5.58
CA LYS A 264 13.45 1.66 -6.12
C LYS A 264 14.41 1.32 -4.99
N SER A 265 13.88 0.65 -3.98
CA SER A 265 14.51 0.47 -2.68
C SER A 265 15.78 -0.38 -2.76
N PRO A 266 16.91 0.07 -2.19
CA PRO A 266 18.13 -0.69 -2.14
C PRO A 266 18.18 -1.63 -0.93
N GLN A 267 18.74 -2.82 -1.12
CA GLN A 267 19.32 -3.70 -0.09
C GLN A 267 20.84 -3.54 -0.16
N ILE A 268 21.46 -3.00 0.88
CA ILE A 268 22.89 -2.65 0.92
C ILE A 268 23.59 -3.64 1.84
N VAL A 269 24.49 -4.47 1.30
CA VAL A 269 25.12 -5.57 2.04
C VAL A 269 26.62 -5.35 2.11
N PHE A 270 27.13 -5.10 3.33
CA PHE A 270 28.55 -4.99 3.61
C PHE A 270 29.18 -6.35 3.89
N ALA A 271 30.51 -6.44 3.78
CA ALA A 271 31.27 -7.68 3.94
C ALA A 271 31.16 -8.32 5.34
N ASP A 272 30.87 -7.48 6.36
CA ASP A 272 30.69 -7.91 7.75
C ASP A 272 29.24 -8.31 8.09
N ALA A 273 28.32 -8.29 7.11
CA ALA A 273 26.92 -8.63 7.32
C ALA A 273 26.70 -10.09 7.71
N ASP A 274 25.63 -10.35 8.45
CA ASP A 274 25.12 -11.69 8.65
C ASP A 274 24.36 -12.16 7.40
N LEU A 275 25.04 -12.90 6.53
CA LEU A 275 24.45 -13.37 5.27
C LEU A 275 23.33 -14.39 5.47
N ASP A 276 23.35 -15.15 6.57
CA ASP A 276 22.31 -16.14 6.85
C ASP A 276 20.99 -15.46 7.23
N ALA A 277 21.06 -14.31 7.88
CA ALA A 277 19.90 -13.47 8.16
C ALA A 277 19.49 -12.59 6.93
N ALA A 278 20.48 -12.08 6.18
CA ALA A 278 20.25 -11.16 5.08
C ALA A 278 19.57 -11.83 3.86
N ILE A 279 20.05 -13.01 3.45
CA ILE A 279 19.58 -13.70 2.23
C ILE A 279 18.07 -13.96 2.24
N PRO A 280 17.47 -14.55 3.28
CA PRO A 280 16.02 -14.76 3.32
C PRO A 280 15.23 -13.46 3.27
N ALA A 281 15.71 -12.40 3.93
CA ALA A 281 15.06 -11.09 3.94
C ALA A 281 15.14 -10.38 2.58
N ILE A 282 16.31 -10.44 1.91
CA ILE A 282 16.50 -9.90 0.54
C ILE A 282 15.58 -10.63 -0.43
N LEU A 283 15.52 -11.97 -0.34
CA LEU A 283 14.65 -12.78 -1.19
C LEU A 283 13.18 -12.40 -0.98
N ASN A 284 12.72 -12.39 0.27
CA ASN A 284 11.34 -12.02 0.59
C ASN A 284 11.00 -10.60 0.15
N ALA A 285 11.94 -9.64 0.26
CA ALA A 285 11.73 -8.25 -0.11
C ALA A 285 11.42 -8.04 -1.60
N ILE A 286 11.77 -8.98 -2.47
CA ILE A 286 11.51 -8.89 -3.91
C ILE A 286 10.44 -9.90 -4.39
N VAL A 287 10.22 -11.01 -3.69
CA VAL A 287 9.27 -12.03 -4.16
C VAL A 287 7.85 -11.85 -3.61
N GLN A 288 7.68 -11.19 -2.45
CA GLN A 288 6.34 -10.97 -1.90
C GLN A 288 5.44 -10.25 -2.90
N ASN A 289 4.20 -10.71 -3.03
CA ASN A 289 3.23 -10.24 -4.02
C ASN A 289 3.79 -10.18 -5.45
N ALA A 290 4.62 -11.16 -5.82
CA ALA A 290 5.33 -11.22 -7.11
C ALA A 290 6.11 -9.93 -7.44
N GLY A 291 6.71 -9.27 -6.44
CA GLY A 291 7.46 -8.02 -6.59
C GLY A 291 6.59 -6.78 -6.80
N GLN A 292 5.29 -6.90 -6.74
CA GLN A 292 4.32 -5.80 -6.93
C GLN A 292 4.14 -4.99 -5.63
N THR A 293 5.24 -4.49 -5.10
CA THR A 293 5.32 -3.80 -3.82
C THR A 293 6.09 -2.50 -3.98
N CYS A 294 5.53 -1.38 -3.56
CA CYS A 294 6.19 -0.07 -3.62
C CYS A 294 7.52 -0.04 -2.84
N SER A 295 7.59 -0.79 -1.75
CA SER A 295 8.80 -0.98 -0.95
C SER A 295 9.62 -2.20 -1.35
N ALA A 296 9.41 -2.82 -2.52
CA ALA A 296 10.21 -3.96 -2.95
C ALA A 296 11.70 -3.65 -2.94
N GLY A 297 12.51 -4.51 -2.32
CA GLY A 297 13.97 -4.41 -2.31
C GLY A 297 14.56 -4.76 -3.67
N SER A 298 14.23 -3.99 -4.70
CA SER A 298 14.48 -4.32 -6.11
C SER A 298 15.87 -3.99 -6.62
N ARG A 299 16.71 -3.30 -5.80
CA ARG A 299 18.14 -3.13 -6.03
C ARG A 299 18.94 -3.83 -4.93
N LEU A 300 19.97 -4.58 -5.33
CA LEU A 300 20.93 -5.20 -4.41
C LEU A 300 22.29 -4.52 -4.61
N LEU A 301 22.73 -3.77 -3.60
CA LEU A 301 24.05 -3.11 -3.58
C LEU A 301 24.95 -3.95 -2.67
N VAL A 302 26.04 -4.49 -3.20
CA VAL A 302 26.91 -5.43 -2.48
C VAL A 302 28.34 -4.91 -2.44
N GLU A 303 28.97 -4.96 -1.28
CA GLU A 303 30.39 -4.67 -1.17
C GLU A 303 31.23 -5.63 -2.04
N GLN A 304 32.16 -5.08 -2.84
CA GLN A 304 32.92 -5.83 -3.85
C GLN A 304 33.53 -7.12 -3.32
N ALA A 305 33.98 -7.10 -2.07
CA ALA A 305 34.66 -8.26 -1.44
C ALA A 305 33.76 -9.50 -1.30
N ILE A 306 32.44 -9.32 -1.21
CA ILE A 306 31.48 -10.42 -1.04
C ILE A 306 30.50 -10.53 -2.21
N TYR A 307 30.74 -9.82 -3.30
CA TYR A 307 29.82 -9.77 -4.43
C TYR A 307 29.55 -11.15 -5.04
N GLU A 308 30.61 -11.86 -5.43
CA GLU A 308 30.48 -13.19 -6.04
C GLU A 308 29.88 -14.23 -5.09
N PRO A 309 30.39 -14.41 -3.84
CA PRO A 309 29.80 -15.42 -2.94
C PRO A 309 28.35 -15.13 -2.55
N LEU A 310 27.97 -13.86 -2.42
CA LEU A 310 26.57 -13.52 -2.13
C LEU A 310 25.65 -13.82 -3.33
N LEU A 311 26.08 -13.44 -4.55
CA LEU A 311 25.30 -13.72 -5.76
C LEU A 311 25.16 -15.22 -6.04
N GLN A 312 26.19 -16.01 -5.77
CA GLN A 312 26.08 -17.46 -5.87
C GLN A 312 24.99 -18.01 -4.93
N ARG A 313 25.01 -17.64 -3.65
CA ARG A 313 24.02 -18.09 -2.66
C ARG A 313 22.60 -17.62 -3.01
N LEU A 314 22.44 -16.38 -3.45
CA LEU A 314 21.15 -15.84 -3.91
C LEU A 314 20.67 -16.56 -5.17
N GLY A 315 21.57 -16.86 -6.12
CA GLY A 315 21.24 -17.61 -7.33
C GLY A 315 20.70 -19.01 -7.02
N GLU A 316 21.32 -19.72 -6.07
CA GLU A 316 20.84 -21.01 -5.58
C GLU A 316 19.45 -20.90 -4.90
N ALA A 317 19.17 -19.78 -4.23
CA ALA A 317 17.86 -19.53 -3.63
C ALA A 317 16.80 -19.17 -4.68
N PHE A 318 17.13 -18.30 -5.64
CA PHE A 318 16.22 -17.90 -6.73
C PHE A 318 15.79 -19.09 -7.59
N SER A 319 16.71 -20.01 -7.93
CA SER A 319 16.42 -21.17 -8.78
C SER A 319 15.42 -22.15 -8.15
N LYS A 320 15.21 -22.09 -6.83
CA LYS A 320 14.25 -22.93 -6.10
C LYS A 320 12.87 -22.31 -5.98
N LEU A 321 12.71 -21.03 -6.31
CA LEU A 321 11.44 -20.33 -6.20
C LEU A 321 10.43 -20.87 -7.24
N ARG A 322 9.20 -21.09 -6.78
CA ARG A 322 8.10 -21.62 -7.59
C ARG A 322 6.99 -20.60 -7.71
N VAL A 323 6.53 -20.42 -8.94
CA VAL A 323 5.42 -19.51 -9.31
C VAL A 323 4.25 -20.34 -9.83
N GLY A 324 3.04 -20.04 -9.41
CA GLY A 324 1.84 -20.71 -9.90
C GLY A 324 0.55 -20.06 -9.45
N PRO A 325 -0.60 -20.71 -9.69
CA PRO A 325 -1.91 -20.22 -9.25
C PRO A 325 -1.93 -19.84 -7.77
N ALA A 326 -2.60 -18.74 -7.44
CA ALA A 326 -2.68 -18.23 -6.07
C ALA A 326 -3.15 -19.28 -5.05
N ALA A 327 -4.08 -20.15 -5.47
CA ALA A 327 -4.63 -21.22 -4.65
C ALA A 327 -3.62 -22.35 -4.30
N MET A 328 -2.52 -22.49 -5.06
CA MET A 328 -1.45 -23.45 -4.75
C MET A 328 -0.55 -23.01 -3.58
N ASP A 329 -0.66 -21.75 -3.18
CA ASP A 329 0.09 -21.15 -2.06
C ASP A 329 1.61 -21.35 -2.18
N LEU A 330 2.15 -21.20 -3.39
CA LEU A 330 3.58 -21.29 -3.70
C LEU A 330 4.34 -20.03 -3.23
N ASP A 331 5.61 -19.88 -3.65
CA ASP A 331 6.42 -18.71 -3.27
C ASP A 331 5.88 -17.43 -3.87
N LEU A 332 5.43 -17.48 -5.15
CA LEU A 332 4.80 -16.36 -5.85
C LEU A 332 3.49 -16.80 -6.52
N GLY A 333 2.52 -15.89 -6.53
CA GLY A 333 1.36 -15.94 -7.41
C GLY A 333 1.61 -15.25 -8.75
N PRO A 334 0.55 -15.04 -9.58
CA PRO A 334 0.63 -14.27 -10.82
C PRO A 334 0.84 -12.77 -10.57
N LEU A 335 1.16 -12.04 -11.62
CA LEU A 335 1.00 -10.60 -11.71
C LEU A 335 -0.47 -10.25 -11.88
N ILE A 336 -0.87 -9.03 -11.53
CA ILE A 336 -2.29 -8.64 -11.51
C ILE A 336 -2.98 -8.70 -12.88
N ARG A 337 -2.26 -8.43 -13.97
CA ARG A 337 -2.83 -8.34 -15.32
C ARG A 337 -1.77 -8.42 -16.41
N GLN A 338 -2.20 -8.73 -17.62
CA GLN A 338 -1.34 -8.88 -18.80
C GLN A 338 -0.45 -7.65 -19.07
N SER A 339 -0.97 -6.43 -18.91
CA SER A 339 -0.17 -5.22 -19.15
C SER A 339 0.97 -5.06 -18.13
N GLN A 340 0.81 -5.58 -16.90
CA GLN A 340 1.89 -5.61 -15.91
C GLN A 340 2.91 -6.69 -16.26
N GLN A 341 2.48 -7.84 -16.72
CA GLN A 341 3.37 -8.90 -17.22
C GLN A 341 4.20 -8.39 -18.41
N GLN A 342 3.57 -7.75 -19.39
CA GLN A 342 4.27 -7.15 -20.53
C GLN A 342 5.31 -6.11 -20.10
N ARG A 343 4.97 -5.27 -19.13
CA ARG A 343 5.91 -4.31 -18.56
C ARG A 343 7.17 -4.99 -18.00
N VAL A 344 7.04 -6.09 -17.28
CA VAL A 344 8.20 -6.84 -16.76
C VAL A 344 9.01 -7.44 -17.89
N TRP A 345 8.36 -8.00 -18.90
CA TRP A 345 9.03 -8.54 -20.07
C TRP A 345 9.82 -7.48 -20.84
N ASP A 346 9.28 -6.26 -20.99
CA ASP A 346 9.98 -5.15 -21.63
C ASP A 346 11.28 -4.80 -20.88
N PHE A 347 11.28 -4.79 -19.55
CA PHE A 347 12.49 -4.57 -18.75
C PHE A 347 13.50 -5.69 -18.89
N LEU A 348 13.08 -6.94 -18.93
CA LEU A 348 13.97 -8.09 -19.10
C LEU A 348 14.54 -8.16 -20.53
N SER A 349 13.74 -7.84 -21.52
CA SER A 349 14.18 -7.74 -22.93
C SER A 349 15.24 -6.64 -23.10
N ASP A 350 15.01 -5.46 -22.53
CA ASP A 350 16.01 -4.36 -22.56
C ASP A 350 17.31 -4.77 -21.87
N ALA A 351 17.24 -5.51 -20.75
CA ALA A 351 18.41 -6.05 -20.07
C ALA A 351 19.19 -7.03 -20.96
N GLN A 352 18.49 -7.92 -21.65
CA GLN A 352 19.09 -8.88 -22.57
C GLN A 352 19.78 -8.17 -23.74
N VAL A 353 19.13 -7.17 -24.34
CA VAL A 353 19.70 -6.36 -25.43
C VAL A 353 20.94 -5.59 -24.95
N ALA A 354 20.92 -5.09 -23.71
CA ALA A 354 22.08 -4.41 -23.10
C ALA A 354 23.19 -5.37 -22.66
N GLY A 355 23.02 -6.69 -22.82
CA GLY A 355 24.02 -7.69 -22.42
C GLY A 355 24.17 -7.84 -20.90
N ILE A 356 23.15 -7.47 -20.11
CA ILE A 356 23.17 -7.61 -18.63
C ILE A 356 23.01 -9.08 -18.27
N PRO A 357 23.96 -9.70 -17.55
CA PRO A 357 23.91 -11.13 -17.26
C PRO A 357 22.82 -11.50 -16.27
N MET A 358 22.11 -12.59 -16.54
CA MET A 358 21.24 -13.25 -15.60
C MET A 358 22.04 -14.22 -14.70
N VAL A 359 21.88 -14.10 -13.40
CA VAL A 359 22.47 -15.03 -12.40
C VAL A 359 21.60 -16.26 -12.26
N ALA A 360 20.30 -16.05 -12.05
CA ALA A 360 19.34 -17.12 -11.83
C ALA A 360 17.92 -16.66 -12.11
N GLN A 361 17.05 -17.65 -12.36
CA GLN A 361 15.62 -17.47 -12.51
C GLN A 361 14.88 -18.60 -11.80
N GLY A 362 13.73 -18.30 -11.17
CA GLY A 362 12.83 -19.29 -10.61
C GLY A 362 12.00 -19.99 -11.69
N GLN A 363 11.06 -20.82 -11.27
CA GLN A 363 10.29 -21.71 -12.15
C GLN A 363 8.79 -21.43 -12.06
N ILE A 364 8.14 -21.31 -13.21
CA ILE A 364 6.68 -21.39 -13.31
C ILE A 364 6.34 -22.86 -13.34
N VAL A 365 5.41 -23.32 -12.49
CA VAL A 365 5.02 -24.73 -12.42
C VAL A 365 4.19 -25.15 -13.64
N ASP A 366 4.24 -26.42 -14.00
CA ASP A 366 3.54 -26.96 -15.18
C ASP A 366 2.01 -26.86 -15.06
N GLU A 367 1.50 -26.82 -13.82
CA GLU A 367 0.07 -26.66 -13.54
C GLU A 367 -0.45 -25.24 -13.71
N ALA A 368 0.43 -24.26 -13.98
CA ALA A 368 0.03 -22.87 -14.19
C ALA A 368 -0.66 -22.71 -15.56
N PRO A 369 -1.93 -22.21 -15.62
CA PRO A 369 -2.60 -21.96 -16.89
C PRO A 369 -1.84 -20.97 -17.77
N ASP A 370 -1.72 -21.25 -19.08
CA ASP A 370 -1.06 -20.35 -20.05
C ASP A 370 -1.75 -18.97 -20.16
N THR A 371 -3.03 -18.89 -19.78
CA THR A 371 -3.82 -17.66 -19.80
C THR A 371 -3.61 -16.80 -18.56
N GLY A 372 -2.97 -17.32 -17.50
CA GLY A 372 -2.61 -16.58 -16.29
C GLY A 372 -1.40 -15.67 -16.50
N PHE A 373 -1.22 -14.70 -15.61
CA PHE A 373 -0.20 -13.63 -15.79
C PHE A 373 1.07 -13.92 -15.00
N TYR A 374 1.72 -15.05 -15.24
CA TYR A 374 2.86 -15.50 -14.46
C TYR A 374 4.19 -14.89 -14.93
N GLN A 375 5.09 -14.64 -13.98
CA GLN A 375 6.44 -14.17 -14.22
C GLN A 375 7.42 -14.88 -13.29
N ALA A 376 8.41 -15.54 -13.85
CA ALA A 376 9.48 -16.16 -13.07
C ALA A 376 10.36 -15.08 -12.39
N PRO A 377 10.64 -15.18 -11.07
CA PRO A 377 11.51 -14.23 -10.39
C PRO A 377 12.92 -14.32 -10.96
N THR A 378 13.54 -13.17 -11.23
CA THR A 378 14.79 -13.07 -11.97
C THR A 378 15.82 -12.24 -11.22
N LEU A 379 17.04 -12.77 -11.05
CA LEU A 379 18.20 -12.09 -10.50
C LEU A 379 19.17 -11.73 -11.62
N LEU A 380 19.44 -10.43 -11.79
CA LEU A 380 20.40 -9.87 -12.75
C LEU A 380 21.60 -9.29 -12.01
N ARG A 381 22.82 -9.39 -12.63
CA ARG A 381 24.05 -8.87 -12.06
C ARG A 381 24.68 -7.79 -12.94
N ASP A 382 25.63 -7.07 -12.36
CA ASP A 382 26.44 -6.05 -13.03
C ASP A 382 25.58 -5.01 -13.77
N VAL A 383 24.42 -4.67 -13.19
CA VAL A 383 23.49 -3.73 -13.79
C VAL A 383 24.09 -2.32 -13.77
N PRO A 384 24.25 -1.67 -14.94
CA PRO A 384 24.78 -0.30 -14.99
C PRO A 384 23.89 0.68 -14.23
N VAL A 385 24.50 1.65 -13.53
CA VAL A 385 23.79 2.62 -12.67
C VAL A 385 22.82 3.51 -13.46
N ASP A 386 23.11 3.77 -14.72
CA ASP A 386 22.29 4.54 -15.65
C ASP A 386 21.23 3.71 -16.39
N HIS A 387 21.31 2.39 -16.33
CA HIS A 387 20.30 1.53 -16.93
C HIS A 387 18.93 1.66 -16.23
N ARG A 388 17.84 1.55 -16.99
CA ARG A 388 16.48 1.68 -16.44
C ARG A 388 16.18 0.68 -15.32
N LEU A 389 16.74 -0.52 -15.33
CA LEU A 389 16.62 -1.51 -14.25
C LEU A 389 17.21 -1.03 -12.90
N ALA A 390 18.18 -0.13 -12.92
CA ALA A 390 18.73 0.48 -11.71
C ALA A 390 17.94 1.69 -11.24
N ARG A 391 17.17 2.34 -12.11
CA ARG A 391 16.56 3.66 -11.87
C ARG A 391 15.04 3.68 -11.83
N GLU A 392 14.37 2.83 -12.63
CA GLU A 392 12.92 2.78 -12.74
C GLU A 392 12.33 1.63 -11.92
N GLU A 393 11.12 1.81 -11.44
CA GLU A 393 10.36 0.78 -10.76
C GLU A 393 9.80 -0.23 -11.77
N VAL A 394 10.25 -1.49 -11.68
CA VAL A 394 9.74 -2.59 -12.53
C VAL A 394 8.33 -2.99 -12.09
N PHE A 395 8.11 -3.06 -10.79
CA PHE A 395 6.90 -3.54 -10.12
C PHE A 395 6.58 -5.00 -10.46
N GLY A 396 7.62 -5.82 -10.38
CA GLY A 396 7.62 -7.26 -10.65
C GLY A 396 8.83 -7.93 -10.00
N PRO A 397 8.95 -9.27 -10.04
CA PRO A 397 9.92 -10.02 -9.26
C PRO A 397 11.33 -10.03 -9.92
N VAL A 398 11.91 -8.85 -10.09
CA VAL A 398 13.22 -8.65 -10.72
C VAL A 398 14.16 -7.92 -9.77
N LEU A 399 15.27 -8.58 -9.40
CA LEU A 399 16.32 -8.05 -8.54
C LEU A 399 17.55 -7.65 -9.36
N ALA A 400 17.95 -6.38 -9.27
CA ALA A 400 19.09 -5.81 -9.98
C ALA A 400 20.28 -5.66 -9.02
N ALA A 401 21.36 -6.44 -9.22
CA ALA A 401 22.55 -6.41 -8.38
C ALA A 401 23.67 -5.53 -8.98
N MET A 402 24.31 -4.76 -8.11
CA MET A 402 25.42 -3.84 -8.39
C MET A 402 26.46 -3.93 -7.29
N ALA A 403 27.74 -3.82 -7.63
CA ALA A 403 28.80 -3.77 -6.64
C ALA A 403 29.11 -2.34 -6.20
N PHE A 404 29.52 -2.16 -4.93
CA PHE A 404 30.08 -0.91 -4.44
C PHE A 404 31.48 -1.13 -3.82
N ARG A 405 32.27 -0.07 -3.75
CA ARG A 405 33.67 -0.13 -3.28
C ARG A 405 33.79 0.14 -1.78
N ASP A 406 33.08 1.11 -1.29
CA ASP A 406 33.17 1.64 0.07
C ASP A 406 31.85 2.27 0.52
N GLU A 407 31.77 2.70 1.77
CA GLU A 407 30.58 3.28 2.40
C GLU A 407 30.06 4.52 1.64
N ALA A 408 30.96 5.40 1.18
CA ALA A 408 30.59 6.60 0.45
C ALA A 408 29.93 6.26 -0.89
N HIS A 409 30.50 5.31 -1.64
CA HIS A 409 29.94 4.81 -2.89
C HIS A 409 28.60 4.08 -2.66
N ALA A 410 28.44 3.34 -1.57
CA ALA A 410 27.16 2.71 -1.22
C ALA A 410 26.06 3.76 -1.00
N ILE A 411 26.35 4.87 -0.30
CA ILE A 411 25.43 6.00 -0.09
C ILE A 411 25.10 6.69 -1.41
N GLU A 412 26.09 6.92 -2.26
CA GLU A 412 25.91 7.50 -3.60
C GLU A 412 24.94 6.65 -4.44
N LEU A 413 25.21 5.35 -4.56
CA LEU A 413 24.35 4.42 -5.29
C LEU A 413 22.93 4.31 -4.68
N ALA A 414 22.83 4.27 -3.35
CA ALA A 414 21.53 4.23 -2.67
C ALA A 414 20.66 5.41 -3.07
N ASN A 415 21.26 6.61 -3.15
CA ASN A 415 20.60 7.87 -3.46
C ASN A 415 20.45 8.19 -4.97
N ALA A 416 21.05 7.38 -5.86
CA ALA A 416 21.17 7.65 -7.32
C ALA A 416 19.84 7.49 -8.10
N THR A 417 18.70 7.38 -7.45
CA THR A 417 17.38 7.29 -8.08
C THR A 417 16.49 8.47 -7.72
N PRO A 418 15.45 8.78 -8.49
CA PRO A 418 14.46 9.79 -8.11
C PRO A 418 13.62 9.38 -6.90
N PHE A 419 13.69 8.14 -6.47
CA PHE A 419 12.92 7.57 -5.36
C PHE A 419 13.64 7.68 -4.00
N GLY A 420 12.87 7.52 -2.93
CA GLY A 420 13.36 7.48 -1.56
C GLY A 420 12.30 6.95 -0.60
N LEU A 421 11.79 5.71 -0.84
CA LEU A 421 10.74 5.13 -0.01
C LEU A 421 11.34 4.33 1.15
N VAL A 422 12.04 3.24 0.85
CA VAL A 422 12.63 2.34 1.86
C VAL A 422 14.07 2.01 1.46
N ALA A 423 14.91 1.68 2.45
CA ALA A 423 16.24 1.09 2.25
C ALA A 423 16.52 0.05 3.34
N GLY A 424 17.21 -1.04 3.00
CA GLY A 424 17.78 -2.01 3.92
C GLY A 424 19.30 -1.90 3.97
N VAL A 425 19.90 -2.03 5.15
CA VAL A 425 21.36 -2.00 5.35
C VAL A 425 21.74 -3.18 6.23
N TRP A 426 22.72 -3.94 5.78
CA TRP A 426 23.20 -5.15 6.44
C TRP A 426 24.68 -4.96 6.82
N THR A 427 24.98 -4.78 8.11
CA THR A 427 26.33 -4.60 8.66
C THR A 427 26.36 -4.77 10.17
N ARG A 428 27.42 -5.38 10.69
CA ARG A 428 27.64 -5.49 12.15
C ARG A 428 28.35 -4.29 12.76
N ASP A 429 28.85 -3.33 11.96
CA ASP A 429 29.49 -2.10 12.45
C ASP A 429 28.45 -1.10 12.91
N GLY A 430 28.31 -0.92 14.24
CA GLY A 430 27.34 0.01 14.83
C GLY A 430 27.56 1.48 14.43
N GLY A 431 28.81 1.91 14.19
CA GLY A 431 29.11 3.25 13.69
C GLY A 431 28.60 3.45 12.25
N ARG A 432 28.82 2.44 11.39
CA ARG A 432 28.32 2.42 10.00
C ARG A 432 26.79 2.43 9.96
N GLN A 433 26.13 1.68 10.82
CA GLN A 433 24.65 1.67 10.91
C GLN A 433 24.09 3.10 11.02
N PHE A 434 24.64 3.92 11.92
CA PHE A 434 24.20 5.31 12.09
C PHE A 434 24.59 6.21 10.90
N ARG A 435 25.80 6.05 10.34
CA ARG A 435 26.23 6.86 9.19
C ARG A 435 25.38 6.56 7.96
N MET A 436 25.10 5.27 7.68
CA MET A 436 24.22 4.84 6.59
C MET A 436 22.80 5.38 6.80
N ALA A 437 22.22 5.24 7.98
CA ALA A 437 20.90 5.75 8.29
C ALA A 437 20.77 7.26 8.05
N ARG A 438 21.82 8.05 8.34
CA ARG A 438 21.85 9.48 8.07
C ARG A 438 22.11 9.85 6.62
N GLY A 439 22.94 9.06 5.91
CA GLY A 439 23.35 9.33 4.54
C GLY A 439 22.29 8.94 3.49
N ILE A 440 21.44 7.97 3.79
CA ILE A 440 20.41 7.48 2.85
C ILE A 440 19.16 8.36 2.92
N ARG A 441 18.73 8.86 1.77
CA ARG A 441 17.54 9.71 1.62
C ARG A 441 16.30 8.87 1.31
N SER A 442 15.83 8.13 2.30
CA SER A 442 14.60 7.31 2.26
C SER A 442 13.74 7.60 3.48
N GLY A 443 12.42 7.41 3.32
CA GLY A 443 11.47 7.62 4.41
C GLY A 443 11.61 6.59 5.53
N GLN A 444 12.04 5.36 5.19
CA GLN A 444 12.39 4.32 6.15
C GLN A 444 13.76 3.73 5.82
N VAL A 445 14.59 3.52 6.84
CA VAL A 445 15.87 2.80 6.74
C VAL A 445 15.86 1.69 7.77
N PHE A 446 15.96 0.45 7.33
CA PHE A 446 16.02 -0.73 8.17
C PHE A 446 17.47 -1.21 8.29
N ILE A 447 17.89 -1.55 9.50
CA ILE A 447 19.24 -2.05 9.78
C ILE A 447 19.13 -3.51 10.24
N ASP A 448 19.83 -4.41 9.56
CA ASP A 448 19.83 -5.88 9.80
C ASP A 448 18.43 -6.51 9.79
N ASN A 449 17.51 -5.88 9.08
CA ASN A 449 16.17 -6.39 8.79
C ASN A 449 15.58 -5.67 7.56
N TYR A 450 14.36 -6.06 7.14
CA TYR A 450 13.59 -5.33 6.13
C TYR A 450 12.10 -5.40 6.42
N GLY A 451 11.45 -4.24 6.43
CA GLY A 451 10.01 -4.13 6.68
C GLY A 451 9.60 -4.28 8.15
N ALA A 452 10.52 -4.57 9.07
CA ALA A 452 10.29 -4.70 10.52
C ALA A 452 9.01 -5.49 10.87
N ALA A 453 8.84 -6.65 10.25
CA ALA A 453 7.66 -7.51 10.39
C ALA A 453 6.31 -6.79 10.11
N GLY A 454 6.31 -5.76 9.27
CA GLY A 454 5.11 -5.05 8.86
C GLY A 454 4.59 -3.99 9.84
N GLY A 455 5.28 -3.72 10.96
CA GLY A 455 4.89 -2.86 12.08
C GLY A 455 3.93 -1.71 11.73
N VAL A 456 2.69 -1.78 12.22
CA VAL A 456 1.66 -0.75 11.98
C VAL A 456 1.97 0.56 12.70
N GLU A 457 2.78 0.49 13.74
CA GLU A 457 3.25 1.61 14.57
C GLU A 457 4.30 2.49 13.89
N LEU A 458 4.96 1.97 12.85
CA LEU A 458 6.06 2.65 12.20
C LEU A 458 5.56 3.61 11.13
N PRO A 459 5.82 4.92 11.22
CA PRO A 459 5.43 5.86 10.16
C PRO A 459 5.98 5.42 8.81
N PHE A 460 5.14 5.46 7.78
CA PHE A 460 5.47 5.09 6.41
C PHE A 460 5.28 6.28 5.49
N GLY A 461 6.17 6.46 4.53
CA GLY A 461 6.09 7.48 3.51
C GLY A 461 7.44 7.80 2.89
N GLY A 462 7.41 8.36 1.70
CA GLY A 462 8.59 8.58 0.89
C GLY A 462 9.22 9.98 1.01
N PHE A 463 10.43 10.07 0.42
CA PHE A 463 11.11 11.30 0.04
C PHE A 463 11.17 11.37 -1.49
N LYS A 464 11.49 12.52 -2.03
CA LYS A 464 11.65 12.75 -3.47
C LYS A 464 10.39 12.34 -4.24
N SER A 465 10.53 11.60 -5.36
CA SER A 465 9.39 11.13 -6.17
C SER A 465 8.62 9.95 -5.56
N SER A 466 8.98 9.49 -4.36
CA SER A 466 8.18 8.51 -3.63
C SER A 466 7.03 9.13 -2.85
N GLY A 467 6.85 10.44 -2.91
CA GLY A 467 5.70 11.15 -2.35
C GLY A 467 6.01 11.97 -1.11
N HIS A 468 4.96 12.39 -0.43
CA HIS A 468 4.99 13.21 0.78
C HIS A 468 3.78 12.94 1.67
N GLY A 469 3.84 13.41 2.91
CA GLY A 469 2.94 12.99 3.98
C GLY A 469 3.44 11.73 4.65
N ARG A 470 2.66 11.20 5.58
CA ARG A 470 2.93 9.93 6.25
C ARG A 470 1.64 9.17 6.49
N GLU A 471 1.70 7.87 6.23
CA GLU A 471 0.69 6.91 6.66
C GLU A 471 1.32 5.96 7.67
N LYS A 472 0.54 5.13 8.33
CA LYS A 472 0.92 4.28 9.46
C LYS A 472 1.41 5.07 10.69
N GLY A 473 1.46 4.35 11.81
CA GLY A 473 1.87 4.91 13.08
C GLY A 473 0.97 6.07 13.56
N PHE A 474 1.36 6.66 14.66
CA PHE A 474 0.66 7.81 15.21
C PHE A 474 0.80 9.06 14.33
N GLU A 475 1.90 9.17 13.57
CA GLU A 475 2.19 10.30 12.67
C GLU A 475 1.12 10.50 11.61
N ALA A 476 0.48 9.41 11.13
CA ALA A 476 -0.61 9.50 10.17
C ALA A 476 -1.81 10.32 10.68
N LEU A 477 -2.08 10.31 11.98
CA LEU A 477 -3.18 11.09 12.57
C LEU A 477 -2.99 12.60 12.39
N TYR A 478 -1.75 13.07 12.43
CA TYR A 478 -1.44 14.48 12.18
C TYR A 478 -1.74 14.87 10.73
N GLY A 479 -1.48 13.96 9.78
CA GLY A 479 -1.80 14.15 8.36
C GLY A 479 -3.31 14.23 8.07
N PHE A 480 -4.14 13.64 8.92
CA PHE A 480 -5.61 13.68 8.81
C PHE A 480 -6.26 14.77 9.64
N THR A 481 -5.48 15.74 10.16
CA THR A 481 -5.98 16.86 10.97
C THR A 481 -5.35 18.17 10.56
N ALA A 482 -6.11 19.25 10.72
CA ALA A 482 -5.62 20.62 10.66
C ALA A 482 -5.31 21.15 12.06
N LEU A 483 -4.22 21.92 12.20
CA LEU A 483 -3.86 22.59 13.44
C LEU A 483 -4.50 23.96 13.50
N LYS A 484 -5.31 24.23 14.54
CA LYS A 484 -5.92 25.53 14.81
C LYS A 484 -5.29 26.16 16.04
N THR A 485 -4.88 27.44 15.95
CA THR A 485 -4.43 28.22 17.12
C THR A 485 -5.59 29.02 17.69
N VAL A 486 -5.76 28.95 19.01
CA VAL A 486 -6.77 29.72 19.77
C VAL A 486 -6.04 30.56 20.81
N ALA A 487 -6.14 31.89 20.68
CA ALA A 487 -5.56 32.83 21.62
C ALA A 487 -6.69 33.55 22.38
N ILE A 488 -6.71 33.40 23.70
CA ILE A 488 -7.71 33.97 24.60
C ILE A 488 -7.06 35.06 25.43
N ARG A 489 -7.51 36.29 25.29
CA ARG A 489 -7.11 37.39 26.16
C ARG A 489 -8.02 37.40 27.39
N HIS A 490 -7.43 37.40 28.58
CA HIS A 490 -8.19 37.33 29.86
C HIS A 490 -7.72 38.33 30.93
N GLY A 491 -6.78 39.23 30.59
CA GLY A 491 -6.29 40.26 31.51
C GLY A 491 -5.82 41.51 30.82
#